data_dd1798e8bb5051c0736915f1d34335ba
#
_entry.id   dd1798e8bb5051c0736915f1d34335ba
#
_cell.length_a   1.000
_cell.length_b   1.000
_cell.length_c   1.000
_cell.angle_alpha   90.00
_cell.angle_beta   90.00
_cell.angle_gamma   90.00
#
_symmetry.space_group_name_H-M   'P 1'
#
loop_
_entity.id
_entity.type
_entity.pdbx_description
1 polymer ?
#
loop_
_entity_poly.entity_id
_entity_poly.type
_entity_poly.pdbx_seq_one_letter_code
_entity_poly.pdbx_strand_id
1 'polypeptide(L)'
;MLDWIFEGIVTWISSVVSDMMDAVSGLFLQALGTDMTAMEEYFPFVSKAFTVMQYTAWALLFLITVWQLFRVFGGPVTEAENPWVLLGRSALFAFLIGYAKPIFLLTLKIATAPYTALMDIQMTAEDFTFAGIEQALQNGLTSLIATISVVGLLLLTILEIALGWNYFKLLLETVERYIVVGVLCYTSPLAFSMGASKATTPVFRSWCRMVGSQLLLLVMNVWFLRGFSTSVGQYIGTGGALSNGNGNVFLWLFCAVAFLKTAQKFDSYLAAMGLNVAQTGSGMGMEL
;
A
#
# COMPACT_ATOMS: atom_id res chain seq x y z
N MET A 1 -26.33 -38.97 0.33
CA MET A 1 -25.50 -39.43 1.48
C MET A 1 -24.09 -38.82 1.46
N LEU A 2 -23.58 -38.39 0.32
CA LEU A 2 -22.28 -37.64 0.22
C LEU A 2 -22.44 -36.13 0.35
N ASP A 3 -23.66 -35.61 0.15
CA ASP A 3 -23.95 -34.18 0.10
C ASP A 3 -23.57 -33.44 1.43
N TRP A 4 -23.91 -34.05 2.57
CA TRP A 4 -23.59 -33.49 3.89
C TRP A 4 -22.07 -33.45 4.19
N ILE A 5 -21.27 -34.36 3.60
CA ILE A 5 -19.83 -34.36 3.73
C ILE A 5 -19.24 -33.21 2.91
N PHE A 6 -19.74 -33.04 1.66
CA PHE A 6 -19.32 -31.92 0.82
C PHE A 6 -19.71 -30.56 1.42
N GLU A 7 -20.93 -30.46 1.93
CA GLU A 7 -21.40 -29.27 2.63
C GLU A 7 -20.55 -28.94 3.87
N GLY A 8 -20.19 -29.94 4.67
CA GLY A 8 -19.30 -29.79 5.80
C GLY A 8 -17.89 -29.33 5.40
N ILE A 9 -17.35 -29.86 4.29
CA ILE A 9 -16.03 -29.43 3.77
C ILE A 9 -16.08 -28.00 3.27
N VAL A 10 -17.10 -27.62 2.52
CA VAL A 10 -17.29 -26.24 2.01
C VAL A 10 -17.40 -25.27 3.17
N THR A 11 -18.24 -25.56 4.16
CA THR A 11 -18.41 -24.76 5.37
C THR A 11 -17.09 -24.58 6.13
N TRP A 12 -16.33 -25.66 6.29
CA TRP A 12 -15.04 -25.61 6.96
C TRP A 12 -14.02 -24.75 6.17
N ILE A 13 -13.95 -24.88 4.85
CA ILE A 13 -13.07 -24.05 4.02
C ILE A 13 -13.47 -22.58 4.11
N SER A 14 -14.75 -22.26 4.02
CA SER A 14 -15.27 -20.90 4.14
C SER A 14 -14.92 -20.29 5.50
N SER A 15 -15.06 -21.05 6.59
CA SER A 15 -14.68 -20.55 7.93
C SER A 15 -13.18 -20.28 8.03
N VAL A 16 -12.33 -21.17 7.52
CA VAL A 16 -10.87 -20.98 7.52
C VAL A 16 -10.47 -19.76 6.71
N VAL A 17 -11.07 -19.55 5.54
CA VAL A 17 -10.82 -18.37 4.71
C VAL A 17 -11.26 -17.09 5.43
N SER A 18 -12.46 -17.09 6.03
CA SER A 18 -12.98 -15.96 6.80
C SER A 18 -12.09 -15.63 7.99
N ASP A 19 -11.75 -16.62 8.82
CA ASP A 19 -10.89 -16.43 9.99
C ASP A 19 -9.50 -15.89 9.61
N MET A 20 -8.94 -16.39 8.52
CA MET A 20 -7.67 -15.89 8.00
C MET A 20 -7.78 -14.44 7.52
N MET A 21 -8.86 -14.09 6.82
CA MET A 21 -9.12 -12.73 6.36
C MET A 21 -9.31 -11.77 7.54
N ASP A 22 -10.05 -12.17 8.56
CA ASP A 22 -10.28 -11.37 9.77
C ASP A 22 -8.99 -11.16 10.58
N ALA A 23 -8.24 -12.24 10.84
CA ALA A 23 -6.99 -12.15 11.59
C ALA A 23 -5.97 -11.24 10.91
N VAL A 24 -5.82 -11.37 9.59
CA VAL A 24 -4.86 -10.58 8.82
C VAL A 24 -5.34 -9.12 8.71
N SER A 25 -6.64 -8.87 8.49
CA SER A 25 -7.19 -7.52 8.40
C SER A 25 -7.01 -6.75 9.71
N GLY A 26 -7.28 -7.38 10.85
CA GLY A 26 -7.12 -6.76 12.17
C GLY A 26 -5.69 -6.34 12.46
N LEU A 27 -4.71 -7.22 12.16
CA LEU A 27 -3.29 -6.93 12.31
C LEU A 27 -2.84 -5.78 11.39
N PHE A 28 -3.35 -5.77 10.16
CA PHE A 28 -2.96 -4.78 9.16
C PHE A 28 -3.49 -3.39 9.45
N LEU A 29 -4.76 -3.29 9.84
CA LEU A 29 -5.38 -2.00 10.13
C LEU A 29 -4.78 -1.33 11.37
N GLN A 30 -4.34 -2.12 12.36
CA GLN A 30 -3.56 -1.62 13.48
C GLN A 30 -2.16 -1.14 13.07
N ALA A 31 -1.49 -1.86 12.17
CA ALA A 31 -0.12 -1.53 11.74
C ALA A 31 -0.09 -0.39 10.71
N LEU A 32 -1.09 -0.27 9.84
CA LEU A 32 -1.21 0.80 8.85
C LEU A 32 -1.77 2.11 9.43
N GLY A 33 -2.14 2.12 10.69
CA GLY A 33 -2.53 3.35 11.40
C GLY A 33 -1.40 4.37 11.37
N THR A 34 -1.26 5.07 10.27
CA THR A 34 -0.67 6.40 10.00
C THR A 34 0.60 6.82 10.74
N ASP A 35 1.20 5.99 11.60
CA ASP A 35 2.33 6.39 12.43
C ASP A 35 3.54 5.49 12.16
N MET A 36 4.63 6.12 11.64
CA MET A 36 5.93 5.47 11.46
C MET A 36 6.54 4.96 12.79
N THR A 37 5.91 5.27 13.92
CA THR A 37 6.28 4.77 15.25
C THR A 37 6.18 3.24 15.31
N ALA A 38 5.18 2.64 14.69
CA ALA A 38 5.04 1.19 14.60
C ALA A 38 6.24 0.55 13.88
N MET A 39 6.76 1.19 12.82
CA MET A 39 7.93 0.69 12.11
C MET A 39 9.21 0.79 12.97
N GLU A 40 9.35 1.85 13.77
CA GLU A 40 10.48 1.99 14.71
C GLU A 40 10.38 0.97 15.86
N GLU A 41 9.18 0.59 16.26
CA GLU A 41 8.94 -0.43 17.28
C GLU A 41 9.30 -1.84 16.78
N TYR A 42 8.87 -2.21 15.57
CA TYR A 42 9.21 -3.51 14.97
C TYR A 42 10.66 -3.60 14.49
N PHE A 43 11.26 -2.47 14.10
CA PHE A 43 12.63 -2.40 13.58
C PHE A 43 13.46 -1.33 14.31
N PRO A 44 13.89 -1.57 15.57
CA PRO A 44 14.58 -0.55 16.40
C PRO A 44 15.89 -0.03 15.79
N PHE A 45 16.54 -0.79 14.90
CA PHE A 45 17.76 -0.35 14.23
C PHE A 45 17.54 0.85 13.31
N VAL A 46 16.33 1.06 12.87
CA VAL A 46 15.91 2.05 11.88
C VAL A 46 16.16 3.48 12.38
N SER A 47 15.87 3.79 13.65
CA SER A 47 16.14 5.09 14.23
C SER A 47 17.64 5.41 14.27
N LYS A 48 18.47 4.39 14.56
CA LYS A 48 19.94 4.52 14.52
C LYS A 48 20.44 4.68 13.09
N ALA A 49 19.88 3.92 12.15
CA ALA A 49 20.20 4.02 10.73
C ALA A 49 19.87 5.42 10.19
N PHE A 50 18.73 6.01 10.57
CA PHE A 50 18.37 7.38 10.18
C PHE A 50 19.42 8.39 10.62
N THR A 51 19.90 8.30 11.87
CA THR A 51 20.94 9.20 12.40
C THR A 51 22.22 9.07 11.58
N VAL A 52 22.66 7.86 11.25
CA VAL A 52 23.84 7.64 10.39
C VAL A 52 23.63 8.23 9.00
N MET A 53 22.47 8.02 8.40
CA MET A 53 22.13 8.60 7.10
C MET A 53 22.13 10.13 7.12
N GLN A 54 21.67 10.73 8.21
CA GLN A 54 21.67 12.18 8.40
C GLN A 54 23.10 12.75 8.47
N TYR A 55 24.00 12.12 9.22
CA TYR A 55 25.41 12.52 9.26
C TYR A 55 26.09 12.35 7.90
N THR A 56 25.82 11.26 7.21
CA THR A 56 26.33 11.01 5.85
C THR A 56 25.81 12.08 4.87
N ALA A 57 24.54 12.47 4.99
CA ALA A 57 23.96 13.54 4.18
C ALA A 57 24.61 14.91 4.41
N TRP A 58 24.95 15.25 5.66
CA TRP A 58 25.69 16.46 5.98
C TRP A 58 27.08 16.46 5.35
N ALA A 59 27.80 15.33 5.45
CA ALA A 59 29.12 15.18 4.83
C ALA A 59 29.06 15.29 3.29
N LEU A 60 28.06 14.66 2.68
CA LEU A 60 27.80 14.73 1.25
C LEU A 60 27.43 16.15 0.80
N LEU A 61 26.57 16.83 1.52
CA LEU A 61 26.20 18.22 1.23
C LEU A 61 27.44 19.12 1.24
N PHE A 62 28.28 18.98 2.26
CA PHE A 62 29.51 19.72 2.36
C PHE A 62 30.44 19.44 1.17
N LEU A 63 30.66 18.17 0.86
CA LEU A 63 31.52 17.76 -0.26
C LEU A 63 31.00 18.30 -1.61
N ILE A 64 29.70 18.19 -1.87
CA ILE A 64 29.07 18.70 -3.11
C ILE A 64 29.24 20.22 -3.19
N THR A 65 29.00 20.93 -2.09
CA THR A 65 29.12 22.39 -2.06
C THR A 65 30.56 22.84 -2.29
N VAL A 66 31.55 22.23 -1.62
CA VAL A 66 32.97 22.51 -1.81
C VAL A 66 33.42 22.21 -3.23
N TRP A 67 33.02 21.04 -3.78
CA TRP A 67 33.33 20.67 -5.16
C TRP A 67 32.80 21.70 -6.18
N GLN A 68 31.56 22.15 -5.98
CA GLN A 68 30.96 23.17 -6.86
C GLN A 68 31.65 24.52 -6.72
N LEU A 69 32.06 24.93 -5.51
CA LEU A 69 32.82 26.15 -5.31
C LEU A 69 34.19 26.09 -6.01
N PHE A 70 34.88 24.96 -5.94
CA PHE A 70 36.13 24.77 -6.72
C PHE A 70 35.89 24.88 -8.23
N ARG A 71 34.75 24.37 -8.77
CA ARG A 71 34.44 24.55 -10.17
C ARG A 71 34.14 26.00 -10.56
N VAL A 72 33.55 26.78 -9.65
CA VAL A 72 33.28 28.20 -9.88
C VAL A 72 34.55 29.02 -9.90
N PHE A 73 35.50 28.73 -9.02
CA PHE A 73 36.74 29.51 -8.90
C PHE A 73 37.92 28.95 -9.72
N GLY A 74 37.87 27.72 -10.15
CA GLY A 74 39.02 26.97 -10.69
C GLY A 74 39.12 26.89 -12.23
N GLY A 75 38.23 27.47 -13.02
CA GLY A 75 38.37 27.35 -14.48
C GLY A 75 37.26 28.00 -15.31
N PRO A 76 37.50 28.14 -16.63
CA PRO A 76 36.53 28.70 -17.58
C PRO A 76 35.45 27.67 -17.91
N VAL A 77 34.58 27.39 -16.94
CA VAL A 77 33.44 26.50 -17.18
C VAL A 77 32.22 27.33 -17.55
N THR A 78 31.77 27.20 -18.75
CA THR A 78 30.64 27.93 -19.37
C THR A 78 29.30 27.74 -18.65
N GLU A 79 29.22 26.92 -17.60
CA GLU A 79 28.00 26.62 -16.85
C GLU A 79 28.21 26.75 -15.31
N ALA A 80 29.09 27.63 -14.86
CA ALA A 80 29.30 27.85 -13.42
C ALA A 80 28.05 28.51 -12.80
N GLU A 81 27.50 27.91 -11.74
CA GLU A 81 26.43 28.54 -10.96
C GLU A 81 26.95 29.78 -10.23
N ASN A 82 26.07 30.78 -10.08
CA ASN A 82 26.41 31.94 -9.25
C ASN A 82 26.69 31.46 -7.79
N PRO A 83 27.86 31.77 -7.18
CA PRO A 83 28.26 31.24 -5.87
C PRO A 83 27.26 31.60 -4.76
N TRP A 84 26.63 32.77 -4.83
CA TRP A 84 25.61 33.18 -3.87
C TRP A 84 24.34 32.32 -3.93
N VAL A 85 23.93 31.96 -5.14
CA VAL A 85 22.79 31.08 -5.34
C VAL A 85 23.10 29.66 -4.86
N LEU A 86 24.32 29.18 -5.12
CA LEU A 86 24.80 27.89 -4.65
C LEU A 86 24.80 27.82 -3.11
N LEU A 87 25.35 28.83 -2.44
CA LEU A 87 25.41 28.89 -0.98
C LEU A 87 24.01 28.99 -0.37
N GLY A 88 23.14 29.85 -0.91
CA GLY A 88 21.75 29.94 -0.44
C GLY A 88 20.98 28.63 -0.59
N ARG A 89 21.20 27.93 -1.69
CA ARG A 89 20.60 26.63 -1.95
C ARG A 89 21.16 25.55 -1.02
N SER A 90 22.47 25.51 -0.82
CA SER A 90 23.10 24.60 0.14
C SER A 90 22.60 24.83 1.56
N ALA A 91 22.42 26.08 1.99
CA ALA A 91 21.84 26.41 3.28
C ALA A 91 20.39 25.92 3.43
N LEU A 92 19.58 26.07 2.38
CA LEU A 92 18.20 25.55 2.36
C LEU A 92 18.18 24.03 2.48
N PHE A 93 19.00 23.32 1.71
CA PHE A 93 19.05 21.86 1.80
C PHE A 93 19.69 21.37 3.09
N ALA A 94 20.61 22.14 3.69
CA ALA A 94 21.11 21.89 5.04
C ALA A 94 19.97 21.90 6.07
N PHE A 95 19.11 22.91 6.01
CA PHE A 95 17.90 22.97 6.85
C PHE A 95 16.99 21.78 6.61
N LEU A 96 16.73 21.40 5.35
CA LEU A 96 15.91 20.23 5.00
C LEU A 96 16.49 18.91 5.54
N ILE A 97 17.81 18.73 5.55
CA ILE A 97 18.47 17.55 6.16
C ILE A 97 18.26 17.54 7.67
N GLY A 98 18.38 18.69 8.34
CA GLY A 98 18.14 18.79 9.78
C GLY A 98 16.73 18.42 10.19
N TYR A 99 15.75 18.79 9.38
CA TYR A 99 14.33 18.55 9.61
C TYR A 99 13.74 17.44 8.72
N ALA A 100 14.55 16.55 8.19
CA ALA A 100 14.12 15.53 7.23
C ALA A 100 12.99 14.63 7.76
N LYS A 101 13.11 14.13 9.00
CA LYS A 101 12.09 13.27 9.62
C LYS A 101 10.75 13.99 9.81
N PRO A 102 10.66 15.16 10.48
CA PRO A 102 9.40 15.88 10.62
C PRO A 102 8.76 16.31 9.30
N ILE A 103 9.57 16.70 8.30
CA ILE A 103 9.08 17.05 6.98
C ILE A 103 8.46 15.84 6.29
N PHE A 104 9.12 14.67 6.36
CA PHE A 104 8.60 13.44 5.76
C PHE A 104 7.32 12.99 6.45
N LEU A 105 7.26 13.03 7.79
CA LEU A 105 6.05 12.72 8.56
C LEU A 105 4.90 13.67 8.23
N LEU A 106 5.17 14.95 8.03
CA LEU A 106 4.17 15.92 7.59
C LEU A 106 3.67 15.56 6.18
N THR A 107 4.57 15.21 5.27
CA THR A 107 4.22 14.77 3.91
C THR A 107 3.36 13.51 3.94
N LEU A 108 3.69 12.57 4.82
CA LEU A 108 2.90 11.36 5.04
C LEU A 108 1.49 11.70 5.55
N LYS A 109 1.36 12.56 6.54
CA LYS A 109 0.07 13.02 7.06
C LYS A 109 -0.79 13.69 5.98
N ILE A 110 -0.19 14.53 5.15
CA ILE A 110 -0.90 15.18 4.05
C ILE A 110 -1.34 14.14 3.00
N ALA A 111 -0.47 13.20 2.66
CA ALA A 111 -0.78 12.14 1.69
C ALA A 111 -1.86 11.18 2.20
N THR A 112 -1.89 10.91 3.51
CA THR A 112 -2.88 10.04 4.14
C THR A 112 -4.17 10.77 4.54
N ALA A 113 -4.24 12.10 4.43
CA ALA A 113 -5.47 12.86 4.74
C ALA A 113 -6.70 12.38 3.93
N PRO A 114 -6.62 12.07 2.63
CA PRO A 114 -7.75 11.48 1.91
C PRO A 114 -8.16 10.11 2.47
N TYR A 115 -7.22 9.34 2.98
CA TYR A 115 -7.46 8.06 3.62
C TYR A 115 -8.19 8.22 4.96
N THR A 116 -7.73 9.13 5.84
CA THR A 116 -8.42 9.40 7.11
C THR A 116 -9.82 9.94 6.88
N ALA A 117 -10.02 10.81 5.89
CA ALA A 117 -11.35 11.29 5.51
C ALA A 117 -12.27 10.16 4.99
N LEU A 118 -11.71 9.17 4.28
CA LEU A 118 -12.44 7.97 3.86
C LEU A 118 -12.72 7.02 5.03
N MET A 119 -11.85 7.00 6.05
CA MET A 119 -12.02 6.19 7.27
C MET A 119 -13.01 6.83 8.27
N ASP A 120 -13.08 8.16 8.32
CA ASP A 120 -14.04 8.91 9.16
C ASP A 120 -15.50 8.74 8.69
N ILE A 121 -15.74 8.22 7.48
CA ILE A 121 -17.06 7.75 7.07
C ILE A 121 -17.35 6.44 7.82
N GLN A 122 -17.62 6.60 9.13
CA GLN A 122 -18.12 5.57 10.07
C GLN A 122 -17.70 4.14 9.73
N MET A 123 -16.46 3.78 10.03
CA MET A 123 -16.04 2.39 10.02
C MET A 123 -15.21 2.10 11.26
N THR A 124 -15.75 1.27 12.08
CA THR A 124 -15.07 0.60 13.20
C THR A 124 -14.25 -0.59 12.68
N ALA A 125 -13.38 -1.14 13.51
CA ALA A 125 -12.69 -2.39 13.18
C ALA A 125 -13.70 -3.54 12.90
N GLU A 126 -14.92 -3.42 13.38
CA GLU A 126 -16.03 -4.34 13.13
C GLU A 126 -16.50 -4.35 11.67
N ASP A 127 -16.30 -3.26 10.92
CA ASP A 127 -16.65 -3.20 9.49
C ASP A 127 -15.68 -3.98 8.58
N PHE A 128 -14.57 -4.46 9.12
CA PHE A 128 -13.62 -5.33 8.44
C PHE A 128 -13.75 -6.80 8.86
N THR A 129 -14.78 -7.15 9.63
CA THR A 129 -15.06 -8.54 9.96
C THR A 129 -15.73 -9.22 8.77
N PHE A 130 -15.18 -10.35 8.38
CA PHE A 130 -15.76 -11.26 7.40
C PHE A 130 -16.69 -12.29 8.08
N ALA A 131 -16.88 -12.12 9.40
CA ALA A 131 -17.80 -12.93 10.18
C ALA A 131 -19.20 -12.86 9.58
N GLY A 132 -19.77 -14.01 9.22
CA GLY A 132 -21.09 -14.12 8.58
C GLY A 132 -21.05 -14.18 7.05
N ILE A 133 -19.88 -14.05 6.38
CA ILE A 133 -19.78 -14.30 4.94
C ILE A 133 -20.18 -15.74 4.60
N GLU A 134 -19.83 -16.69 5.48
CA GLU A 134 -20.20 -18.08 5.39
C GLU A 134 -21.72 -18.27 5.38
N GLN A 135 -22.44 -17.64 6.33
CA GLN A 135 -23.89 -17.70 6.38
C GLN A 135 -24.55 -16.99 5.19
N ALA A 136 -23.99 -15.86 4.75
CA ALA A 136 -24.51 -15.15 3.60
C ALA A 136 -24.31 -15.95 2.30
N LEU A 137 -23.17 -16.62 2.17
CA LEU A 137 -22.88 -17.53 1.04
C LEU A 137 -23.80 -18.76 1.10
N GLN A 138 -23.99 -19.36 2.27
CA GLN A 138 -24.92 -20.50 2.45
C GLN A 138 -26.37 -20.09 2.16
N ASN A 139 -26.83 -18.93 2.61
CA ASN A 139 -28.17 -18.44 2.32
C ASN A 139 -28.36 -18.12 0.82
N GLY A 140 -27.36 -17.51 0.20
CA GLY A 140 -27.33 -17.28 -1.24
C GLY A 140 -27.34 -18.60 -2.04
N LEU A 141 -26.66 -19.63 -1.50
CA LEU A 141 -26.63 -20.99 -2.04
C LEU A 141 -27.97 -21.71 -1.85
N THR A 142 -28.59 -21.69 -0.66
CA THR A 142 -29.83 -22.37 -0.40
C THR A 142 -30.96 -21.91 -1.34
N SER A 143 -30.96 -20.65 -1.73
CA SER A 143 -31.86 -20.12 -2.76
C SER A 143 -31.56 -20.69 -4.15
N LEU A 144 -30.29 -21.09 -4.40
CA LEU A 144 -29.82 -21.66 -5.67
C LEU A 144 -29.74 -23.20 -5.63
N ILE A 145 -29.53 -23.83 -4.47
CA ILE A 145 -29.34 -25.28 -4.29
C ILE A 145 -30.58 -26.09 -4.72
N ALA A 146 -31.76 -25.51 -4.69
CA ALA A 146 -32.92 -26.15 -5.32
C ALA A 146 -32.69 -26.45 -6.82
N THR A 147 -31.65 -25.92 -7.43
CA THR A 147 -31.35 -26.01 -8.87
C THR A 147 -29.89 -26.39 -9.21
N ILE A 148 -28.93 -26.35 -8.24
CA ILE A 148 -27.50 -26.50 -8.53
C ILE A 148 -26.97 -27.86 -8.03
N SER A 149 -26.30 -28.59 -8.95
CA SER A 149 -25.60 -29.84 -8.70
C SER A 149 -24.30 -29.65 -7.90
N VAL A 150 -23.72 -30.76 -7.41
CA VAL A 150 -22.37 -30.83 -6.75
C VAL A 150 -21.30 -30.01 -7.47
N VAL A 151 -21.39 -29.84 -8.78
CA VAL A 151 -20.49 -29.02 -9.61
C VAL A 151 -20.55 -27.53 -9.21
N GLY A 152 -21.74 -27.02 -8.88
CA GLY A 152 -21.90 -25.62 -8.45
C GLY A 152 -21.24 -25.35 -7.08
N LEU A 153 -21.34 -26.30 -6.14
CA LEU A 153 -20.67 -26.23 -4.84
C LEU A 153 -19.14 -26.22 -4.99
N LEU A 154 -18.59 -27.09 -5.83
CA LEU A 154 -17.16 -27.13 -6.12
C LEU A 154 -16.68 -25.81 -6.75
N LEU A 155 -17.44 -25.28 -7.70
CA LEU A 155 -17.09 -23.99 -8.32
C LEU A 155 -17.07 -22.85 -7.29
N LEU A 156 -18.03 -22.80 -6.39
CA LEU A 156 -18.11 -21.82 -5.32
C LEU A 156 -16.88 -21.90 -4.40
N THR A 157 -16.54 -23.10 -3.94
CA THR A 157 -15.36 -23.32 -3.09
C THR A 157 -14.07 -22.85 -3.78
N ILE A 158 -13.92 -23.14 -5.07
CA ILE A 158 -12.75 -22.66 -5.83
C ILE A 158 -12.73 -21.13 -5.90
N LEU A 159 -13.89 -20.48 -6.09
CA LEU A 159 -13.97 -19.02 -6.12
C LEU A 159 -13.68 -18.38 -4.76
N GLU A 160 -14.12 -18.99 -3.66
CA GLU A 160 -13.82 -18.54 -2.30
C GLU A 160 -12.32 -18.62 -1.98
N ILE A 161 -11.70 -19.75 -2.32
CA ILE A 161 -10.24 -19.90 -2.16
C ILE A 161 -9.50 -18.86 -3.02
N ALA A 162 -9.96 -18.65 -4.25
CA ALA A 162 -9.38 -17.64 -5.12
C ALA A 162 -9.57 -16.22 -4.58
N LEU A 163 -10.70 -15.92 -3.94
CA LEU A 163 -10.98 -14.65 -3.29
C LEU A 163 -10.02 -14.43 -2.12
N GLY A 164 -9.94 -15.37 -1.18
CA GLY A 164 -9.05 -15.30 -0.02
C GLY A 164 -7.59 -15.15 -0.44
N TRP A 165 -7.16 -15.89 -1.44
CA TRP A 165 -5.79 -15.80 -1.97
C TRP A 165 -5.47 -14.43 -2.58
N ASN A 166 -6.37 -13.86 -3.38
CA ASN A 166 -6.18 -12.53 -3.96
C ASN A 166 -6.22 -11.44 -2.90
N TYR A 167 -7.07 -11.58 -1.87
CA TYR A 167 -7.11 -10.67 -0.74
C TYR A 167 -5.79 -10.69 0.04
N PHE A 168 -5.28 -11.87 0.37
CA PHE A 168 -4.00 -12.04 1.05
C PHE A 168 -2.83 -11.43 0.26
N LYS A 169 -2.81 -11.63 -1.06
CA LYS A 169 -1.80 -10.98 -1.92
C LYS A 169 -1.87 -9.46 -1.85
N LEU A 170 -3.06 -8.88 -1.89
CA LEU A 170 -3.23 -7.42 -1.81
C LEU A 170 -2.75 -6.87 -0.47
N LEU A 171 -2.98 -7.62 0.61
CA LEU A 171 -2.46 -7.27 1.94
C LEU A 171 -0.94 -7.29 1.98
N LEU A 172 -0.30 -8.36 1.50
CA LEU A 172 1.18 -8.44 1.44
C LEU A 172 1.78 -7.31 0.64
N GLU A 173 1.17 -6.99 -0.50
CA GLU A 173 1.59 -5.88 -1.35
C GLU A 173 1.47 -4.52 -0.64
N THR A 174 0.43 -4.34 0.17
CA THR A 174 0.26 -3.13 0.98
C THR A 174 1.34 -3.00 2.06
N VAL A 175 1.74 -4.11 2.72
CA VAL A 175 2.88 -4.12 3.67
C VAL A 175 4.18 -3.79 2.98
N GLU A 176 4.45 -4.41 1.85
CA GLU A 176 5.67 -4.16 1.09
C GLU A 176 5.81 -2.65 0.80
N ARG A 177 4.72 -2.01 0.35
CA ARG A 177 4.70 -0.57 0.10
C ARG A 177 4.92 0.26 1.36
N TYR A 178 4.32 -0.14 2.47
CA TYR A 178 4.55 0.51 3.76
C TYR A 178 6.04 0.48 4.15
N ILE A 179 6.70 -0.67 3.97
CA ILE A 179 8.13 -0.82 4.22
C ILE A 179 8.94 0.07 3.26
N VAL A 180 8.58 0.10 1.97
CA VAL A 180 9.26 0.95 0.98
C VAL A 180 9.12 2.44 1.34
N VAL A 181 7.95 2.89 1.75
CA VAL A 181 7.74 4.27 2.22
C VAL A 181 8.62 4.56 3.44
N GLY A 182 8.76 3.60 4.36
CA GLY A 182 9.68 3.69 5.49
C GLY A 182 11.13 3.85 5.03
N VAL A 183 11.61 3.01 4.14
CA VAL A 183 12.97 3.11 3.58
C VAL A 183 13.18 4.47 2.91
N LEU A 184 12.20 4.97 2.17
CA LEU A 184 12.26 6.30 1.56
C LEU A 184 12.33 7.42 2.60
N CYS A 185 11.64 7.28 3.73
CA CYS A 185 11.76 8.18 4.86
C CYS A 185 13.19 8.23 5.39
N TYR A 186 13.81 7.06 5.63
CA TYR A 186 15.17 7.01 6.17
C TYR A 186 16.24 7.48 5.20
N THR A 187 16.02 7.33 3.90
CA THR A 187 16.92 7.83 2.85
C THR A 187 16.67 9.29 2.50
N SER A 188 15.65 9.94 3.06
CA SER A 188 15.31 11.33 2.77
C SER A 188 16.46 12.32 3.02
N PRO A 189 17.31 12.22 4.08
CA PRO A 189 18.42 13.12 4.26
C PRO A 189 19.42 13.06 3.09
N LEU A 190 19.72 11.84 2.60
CA LEU A 190 20.60 11.66 1.44
C LEU A 190 20.01 12.28 0.17
N ALA A 191 18.72 12.10 -0.07
CA ALA A 191 18.04 12.71 -1.20
C ALA A 191 18.06 14.24 -1.13
N PHE A 192 17.89 14.82 0.05
CA PHE A 192 17.99 16.26 0.24
C PHE A 192 19.40 16.78 -0.03
N SER A 193 20.46 16.06 0.36
CA SER A 193 21.82 16.47 0.06
C SER A 193 22.08 16.58 -1.45
N MET A 194 21.47 15.72 -2.25
CA MET A 194 21.57 15.75 -3.72
C MET A 194 20.84 16.94 -4.36
N GLY A 195 19.92 17.58 -3.65
CA GLY A 195 19.21 18.78 -4.13
C GLY A 195 20.07 20.04 -4.16
N ALA A 196 21.20 20.07 -3.45
CA ALA A 196 22.03 21.25 -3.27
C ALA A 196 22.68 21.76 -4.57
N SER A 197 22.98 20.90 -5.54
CA SER A 197 23.63 21.26 -6.79
C SER A 197 22.73 20.98 -8.00
N LYS A 198 22.83 21.82 -9.06
CA LYS A 198 22.14 21.55 -10.33
C LYS A 198 22.50 20.21 -10.94
N ALA A 199 23.75 19.79 -10.79
CA ALA A 199 24.24 18.53 -11.32
C ALA A 199 23.57 17.31 -10.67
N THR A 200 23.24 17.39 -9.38
CA THR A 200 22.63 16.28 -8.62
C THR A 200 21.12 16.42 -8.42
N THR A 201 20.54 17.57 -8.75
CA THR A 201 19.08 17.82 -8.68
C THR A 201 18.22 16.77 -9.41
N PRO A 202 18.63 16.18 -10.55
CA PRO A 202 17.83 15.12 -11.18
C PRO A 202 17.60 13.91 -10.25
N VAL A 203 18.60 13.57 -9.42
CA VAL A 203 18.49 12.48 -8.44
C VAL A 203 17.44 12.83 -7.38
N PHE A 204 17.48 14.04 -6.84
CA PHE A 204 16.49 14.51 -5.89
C PHE A 204 15.06 14.51 -6.48
N ARG A 205 14.90 15.00 -7.71
CA ARG A 205 13.60 14.99 -8.40
C ARG A 205 13.07 13.56 -8.62
N SER A 206 13.96 12.64 -8.99
CA SER A 206 13.59 11.23 -9.15
C SER A 206 13.13 10.61 -7.82
N TRP A 207 13.82 10.93 -6.72
CA TRP A 207 13.43 10.50 -5.39
C TRP A 207 12.06 11.09 -4.98
N CYS A 208 11.82 12.38 -5.17
CA CYS A 208 10.52 13.00 -4.88
C CYS A 208 9.39 12.35 -5.69
N ARG A 209 9.63 12.03 -6.96
CA ARG A 209 8.65 11.33 -7.81
C ARG A 209 8.37 9.92 -7.29
N MET A 210 9.41 9.21 -6.85
CA MET A 210 9.27 7.87 -6.27
C MET A 210 8.47 7.91 -4.96
N VAL A 211 8.76 8.86 -4.06
CA VAL A 211 7.99 9.07 -2.83
C VAL A 211 6.53 9.35 -3.14
N GLY A 212 6.24 10.28 -4.06
CA GLY A 212 4.88 10.61 -4.44
C GLY A 212 4.11 9.43 -5.02
N SER A 213 4.74 8.62 -5.87
CA SER A 213 4.12 7.43 -6.44
C SER A 213 3.86 6.35 -5.38
N GLN A 214 4.79 6.11 -4.46
CA GLN A 214 4.60 5.11 -3.39
C GLN A 214 3.52 5.53 -2.39
N LEU A 215 3.45 6.81 -2.03
CA LEU A 215 2.38 7.34 -1.18
C LEU A 215 1.01 7.23 -1.86
N LEU A 216 0.93 7.56 -3.16
CA LEU A 216 -0.31 7.40 -3.92
C LEU A 216 -0.76 5.93 -3.97
N LEU A 217 0.17 5.02 -4.24
CA LEU A 217 -0.11 3.59 -4.27
C LEU A 217 -0.60 3.06 -2.92
N LEU A 218 0.04 3.50 -1.83
CA LEU A 218 -0.37 3.12 -0.49
C LEU A 218 -1.83 3.55 -0.22
N VAL A 219 -2.17 4.81 -0.54
CA VAL A 219 -3.54 5.33 -0.40
C VAL A 219 -4.53 4.56 -1.27
N MET A 220 -4.16 4.27 -2.52
CA MET A 220 -5.03 3.52 -3.44
C MET A 220 -5.25 2.08 -2.99
N ASN A 221 -4.23 1.40 -2.48
CA ASN A 221 -4.39 0.04 -1.95
C ASN A 221 -5.36 0.01 -0.77
N VAL A 222 -5.24 0.97 0.15
CA VAL A 222 -6.16 1.07 1.26
C VAL A 222 -7.58 1.38 0.77
N TRP A 223 -7.73 2.23 -0.25
CA TRP A 223 -9.02 2.50 -0.88
C TRP A 223 -9.64 1.23 -1.50
N PHE A 224 -8.83 0.42 -2.19
CA PHE A 224 -9.29 -0.87 -2.73
C PHE A 224 -9.67 -1.86 -1.62
N LEU A 225 -8.87 -1.98 -0.57
CA LEU A 225 -9.19 -2.82 0.59
C LEU A 225 -10.51 -2.39 1.22
N ARG A 226 -10.71 -1.08 1.34
CA ARG A 226 -11.93 -0.48 1.85
C ARG A 226 -13.15 -0.78 0.98
N GLY A 227 -13.02 -0.54 -0.33
CA GLY A 227 -14.09 -0.82 -1.28
C GLY A 227 -14.49 -2.30 -1.29
N PHE A 228 -13.51 -3.18 -1.14
CA PHE A 228 -13.77 -4.62 -1.01
C PHE A 228 -14.52 -4.94 0.28
N SER A 229 -14.05 -4.46 1.43
CA SER A 229 -14.68 -4.69 2.74
C SER A 229 -16.12 -4.19 2.78
N THR A 230 -16.41 -2.98 2.27
CA THR A 230 -17.78 -2.47 2.18
C THR A 230 -18.67 -3.31 1.27
N SER A 231 -18.13 -3.84 0.17
CA SER A 231 -18.89 -4.75 -0.72
C SER A 231 -19.24 -6.06 -0.01
N VAL A 232 -18.30 -6.60 0.77
CA VAL A 232 -18.55 -7.80 1.59
C VAL A 232 -19.55 -7.52 2.69
N GLY A 233 -19.39 -6.43 3.44
CA GLY A 233 -20.33 -6.03 4.50
C GLY A 233 -21.76 -5.83 3.98
N GLN A 234 -21.90 -5.23 2.80
CA GLN A 234 -23.21 -5.09 2.17
C GLN A 234 -23.79 -6.44 1.76
N TYR A 235 -22.98 -7.35 1.23
CA TYR A 235 -23.43 -8.69 0.87
C TYR A 235 -23.88 -9.49 2.10
N ILE A 236 -23.12 -9.42 3.20
CA ILE A 236 -23.48 -10.04 4.48
C ILE A 236 -24.76 -9.41 5.05
N GLY A 237 -24.85 -8.09 5.06
CA GLY A 237 -26.00 -7.33 5.61
C GLY A 237 -27.32 -7.61 4.86
N THR A 238 -27.25 -7.97 3.60
CA THR A 238 -28.42 -8.38 2.81
C THR A 238 -28.72 -9.88 2.92
N GLY A 239 -27.99 -10.62 3.77
CA GLY A 239 -28.17 -12.07 3.95
C GLY A 239 -27.90 -12.88 2.68
N GLY A 240 -27.01 -12.40 1.80
CA GLY A 240 -26.67 -13.04 0.54
C GLY A 240 -27.66 -12.75 -0.61
N ALA A 241 -28.71 -11.97 -0.36
CA ALA A 241 -29.61 -11.48 -1.40
C ALA A 241 -29.14 -10.09 -1.84
N LEU A 242 -28.59 -9.96 -3.04
CA LEU A 242 -28.37 -8.64 -3.61
C LEU A 242 -29.71 -7.92 -3.78
N SER A 243 -29.74 -6.63 -3.48
CA SER A 243 -30.83 -5.69 -3.23
C SER A 243 -32.15 -5.80 -4.05
N ASN A 244 -32.22 -6.66 -5.07
CA ASN A 244 -33.40 -6.83 -5.93
C ASN A 244 -33.86 -8.30 -6.10
N GLY A 245 -33.46 -9.22 -5.22
CA GLY A 245 -33.93 -10.62 -5.26
C GLY A 245 -33.37 -11.48 -6.41
N ASN A 246 -32.60 -10.88 -7.33
CA ASN A 246 -32.01 -11.56 -8.50
C ASN A 246 -30.47 -11.62 -8.44
N GLY A 247 -29.88 -11.39 -7.27
CA GLY A 247 -28.42 -11.38 -7.12
C GLY A 247 -27.84 -12.79 -7.24
N ASN A 248 -27.05 -13.02 -8.27
CA ASN A 248 -26.30 -14.26 -8.45
C ASN A 248 -25.00 -14.18 -7.62
N VAL A 249 -24.87 -15.05 -6.60
CA VAL A 249 -23.67 -15.19 -5.76
C VAL A 249 -22.40 -15.31 -6.60
N PHE A 250 -22.45 -16.07 -7.68
CA PHE A 250 -21.32 -16.25 -8.59
C PHE A 250 -20.89 -14.93 -9.24
N LEU A 251 -21.86 -14.12 -9.67
CA LEU A 251 -21.55 -12.83 -10.27
C LEU A 251 -20.87 -11.90 -9.26
N TRP A 252 -21.36 -11.88 -8.02
CA TRP A 252 -20.73 -11.10 -6.96
C TRP A 252 -19.29 -11.57 -6.69
N LEU A 253 -19.07 -12.89 -6.55
CA LEU A 253 -17.74 -13.47 -6.34
C LEU A 253 -16.78 -13.16 -7.51
N PHE A 254 -17.24 -13.28 -8.75
CA PHE A 254 -16.45 -12.92 -9.93
C PHE A 254 -16.07 -11.42 -9.92
N CYS A 255 -17.03 -10.55 -9.60
CA CYS A 255 -16.77 -9.11 -9.47
C CYS A 255 -15.79 -8.81 -8.34
N ALA A 256 -15.91 -9.47 -7.18
CA ALA A 256 -15.03 -9.33 -6.05
C ALA A 256 -13.58 -9.76 -6.37
N VAL A 257 -13.41 -10.92 -7.00
CA VAL A 257 -12.09 -11.40 -7.46
C VAL A 257 -11.52 -10.47 -8.54
N ALA A 258 -12.33 -9.99 -9.48
CA ALA A 258 -11.89 -9.06 -10.52
C ALA A 258 -11.45 -7.71 -9.91
N PHE A 259 -12.17 -7.23 -8.89
CA PHE A 259 -11.84 -6.01 -8.17
C PHE A 259 -10.48 -6.11 -7.47
N LEU A 260 -10.24 -7.20 -6.74
CA LEU A 260 -8.93 -7.44 -6.09
C LEU A 260 -7.80 -7.59 -7.10
N LYS A 261 -8.03 -8.27 -8.22
CA LYS A 261 -7.03 -8.36 -9.30
C LYS A 261 -6.72 -7.02 -9.95
N THR A 262 -7.73 -6.15 -10.08
CA THR A 262 -7.53 -4.79 -10.60
C THR A 262 -6.70 -3.97 -9.63
N ALA A 263 -6.94 -4.10 -8.32
CA ALA A 263 -6.13 -3.47 -7.29
C ALA A 263 -4.64 -3.87 -7.39
N GLN A 264 -4.36 -5.16 -7.53
CA GLN A 264 -2.98 -5.67 -7.68
C GLN A 264 -2.28 -5.18 -8.96
N LYS A 265 -3.03 -4.86 -10.03
CA LYS A 265 -2.47 -4.34 -11.29
C LYS A 265 -2.38 -2.82 -11.32
N PHE A 266 -2.78 -2.13 -10.25
CA PHE A 266 -2.85 -0.68 -10.25
C PHE A 266 -1.48 -0.02 -10.46
N ASP A 267 -0.40 -0.67 -10.03
CA ASP A 267 0.99 -0.26 -10.28
C ASP A 267 1.29 -0.09 -11.76
N SER A 268 0.85 -1.06 -12.57
CA SER A 268 1.07 -1.02 -14.02
C SER A 268 0.27 0.12 -14.68
N TYR A 269 -0.90 0.45 -14.14
CA TYR A 269 -1.67 1.60 -14.63
C TYR A 269 -0.99 2.93 -14.30
N LEU A 270 -0.43 3.08 -13.08
CA LEU A 270 0.33 4.26 -12.71
C LEU A 270 1.62 4.38 -13.52
N ALA A 271 2.31 3.27 -13.77
CA ALA A 271 3.50 3.25 -14.63
C ALA A 271 3.14 3.68 -16.05
N ALA A 272 2.02 3.24 -16.60
CA ALA A 272 1.52 3.66 -17.91
C ALA A 272 1.17 5.15 -17.98
N MET A 273 0.75 5.75 -16.85
CA MET A 273 0.52 7.19 -16.72
C MET A 273 1.82 8.01 -16.55
N GLY A 274 2.99 7.37 -16.64
CA GLY A 274 4.30 8.04 -16.54
C GLY A 274 4.76 8.31 -15.11
N LEU A 275 4.07 7.81 -14.10
CA LEU A 275 4.55 7.77 -12.73
C LEU A 275 5.59 6.64 -12.66
N ASN A 276 6.83 6.99 -12.33
CA ASN A 276 7.92 6.00 -12.24
C ASN A 276 7.74 5.21 -10.93
N VAL A 277 6.87 4.22 -10.99
CA VAL A 277 6.65 3.29 -9.89
C VAL A 277 7.81 2.30 -9.95
N ALA A 278 8.63 2.24 -8.90
CA ALA A 278 9.48 1.09 -8.70
C ALA A 278 8.53 -0.13 -8.67
N GLN A 279 8.72 -1.07 -9.59
CA GLN A 279 7.92 -2.29 -9.64
C GLN A 279 8.23 -3.12 -8.40
N THR A 280 7.51 -2.85 -7.32
CA THR A 280 7.68 -3.53 -6.04
C THR A 280 6.85 -4.81 -5.97
N GLY A 281 5.70 -4.85 -6.63
CA GLY A 281 4.75 -5.96 -6.52
C GLY A 281 5.01 -7.21 -7.38
N SER A 282 6.03 -7.22 -8.25
CA SER A 282 6.23 -8.37 -9.15
C SER A 282 7.02 -9.54 -8.53
N GLY A 283 7.72 -9.33 -7.40
CA GLY A 283 8.60 -10.33 -6.80
C GLY A 283 7.89 -11.33 -5.90
N MET A 284 7.19 -10.87 -4.88
CA MET A 284 6.62 -11.75 -3.85
C MET A 284 5.34 -12.49 -4.26
N GLY A 285 4.60 -11.98 -5.24
CA GLY A 285 3.36 -12.61 -5.70
C GLY A 285 3.52 -13.66 -6.79
N MET A 286 4.70 -13.77 -7.41
CA MET A 286 4.99 -14.72 -8.48
C MET A 286 5.84 -15.92 -8.04
N GLU A 287 6.47 -15.85 -6.86
CA GLU A 287 7.31 -16.92 -6.31
C GLU A 287 6.60 -17.80 -5.27
N LEU A 288 5.35 -17.51 -4.94
CA LEU A 288 4.47 -18.35 -4.13
C LEU A 288 3.33 -18.92 -4.99
#